data_25f1a572d87688b88141d976ce6693c0
#
_entry.id   25f1a572d87688b88141d976ce6693c0
#
_cell.length_a   1.000
_cell.length_b   1.000
_cell.length_c   1.000
_cell.angle_alpha   90.00
_cell.angle_beta   90.00
_cell.angle_gamma   90.00
#
_symmetry.space_group_name_H-M   'P 1'
#
loop_
_entity.id
_entity.type
_entity.pdbx_description
1 polymer ?
#
loop_
_entity_poly.entity_id
_entity_poly.type
_entity_poly.pdbx_seq_one_letter_code
_entity_poly.pdbx_strand_id
1 'polypeptide(L)'
;MLLVLIRNLFVAVQVSCAFMLVLSGSIATAQPSSVDLTGVIDFHAHAGPDSRPRAFNDFEAARLARQAGLRGIVLKNHFTMTADRAALAMTLVDGLEIFGAVALNRAVGGINPEAVRQMVAFDGGRGRVVWLPTFDAEFYVTRAGQGDPFVRIMENGTPVPALLEVFSLIAEHELVLAMGHSSPQEVLLLIPIAQNLGVSRILVTHVFGQDATPQQMQRMAAAGVIMELDWLAVYTGAVTIDEYVVAITQLGAEHFLISSDFGQADNPDHGTGMATFILALQDAGISQSQINVMARRNPAMLLGLD
;
A
#
# COMPACT_ATOMS: atom_id res chain seq x y z
N MET A 1 -62.27 35.58 -46.43
CA MET A 1 -63.31 36.32 -45.74
C MET A 1 -62.86 36.39 -44.28
N LEU A 2 -62.49 37.38 -43.58
CA LEU A 2 -62.78 38.77 -43.58
C LEU A 2 -61.60 39.53 -42.95
N LEU A 3 -61.14 40.60 -43.55
CA LEU A 3 -60.33 41.71 -43.00
C LEU A 3 -60.93 42.25 -41.69
N VAL A 4 -60.16 42.89 -40.86
CA VAL A 4 -60.23 44.27 -40.36
C VAL A 4 -59.06 44.49 -39.38
N LEU A 5 -58.09 45.24 -39.74
CA LEU A 5 -57.51 46.53 -39.29
C LEU A 5 -58.01 47.07 -37.94
N ILE A 6 -57.05 47.56 -37.14
CA ILE A 6 -56.98 48.91 -36.52
C ILE A 6 -55.89 48.90 -35.49
N ARG A 7 -54.79 49.58 -35.69
CA ARG A 7 -54.38 50.97 -35.34
C ARG A 7 -53.72 51.12 -33.97
N ASN A 8 -52.44 51.37 -34.05
CA ASN A 8 -51.54 52.17 -33.18
C ASN A 8 -52.06 52.75 -31.88
N LEU A 9 -51.27 52.42 -30.78
CA LEU A 9 -51.01 53.38 -29.71
C LEU A 9 -49.59 53.23 -29.22
N PHE A 10 -48.74 54.23 -29.48
CA PHE A 10 -47.41 54.40 -28.89
C PHE A 10 -47.58 54.79 -27.43
N VAL A 11 -47.04 53.98 -26.51
CA VAL A 11 -46.77 54.44 -25.14
C VAL A 11 -45.28 54.30 -24.94
N ALA A 12 -44.60 55.40 -24.83
CA ALA A 12 -43.20 55.48 -24.46
C ALA A 12 -43.06 55.15 -22.95
N VAL A 13 -42.47 54.04 -22.67
CA VAL A 13 -42.03 53.69 -21.29
C VAL A 13 -40.55 54.03 -21.24
N GLN A 14 -40.21 55.08 -20.48
CA GLN A 14 -38.82 55.34 -20.06
C GLN A 14 -38.36 54.23 -19.11
N VAL A 15 -37.45 53.35 -19.58
CA VAL A 15 -36.76 52.40 -18.73
C VAL A 15 -35.52 53.07 -18.17
N SER A 16 -35.55 53.44 -16.89
CA SER A 16 -34.37 53.84 -16.14
C SER A 16 -33.47 52.63 -15.97
N CYS A 17 -32.33 52.59 -16.66
CA CYS A 17 -31.27 51.64 -16.41
C CYS A 17 -30.58 51.97 -15.07
N ALA A 18 -30.97 51.31 -14.00
CA ALA A 18 -30.16 51.26 -12.80
C ALA A 18 -29.01 50.25 -13.04
N PHE A 19 -27.79 50.78 -13.20
CA PHE A 19 -26.57 49.97 -13.25
C PHE A 19 -26.35 49.38 -11.83
N MET A 20 -26.77 48.13 -11.63
CA MET A 20 -26.28 47.33 -10.47
C MET A 20 -24.85 46.91 -10.77
N LEU A 21 -23.87 47.54 -10.07
CA LEU A 21 -22.52 47.00 -9.95
C LEU A 21 -22.60 45.68 -9.18
N VAL A 22 -22.60 44.55 -9.91
CA VAL A 22 -22.35 43.26 -9.33
C VAL A 22 -20.85 43.18 -9.02
N LEU A 23 -20.46 43.42 -7.79
CA LEU A 23 -19.15 43.09 -7.28
C LEU A 23 -18.99 41.57 -7.41
N SER A 24 -18.40 41.10 -8.47
CA SER A 24 -17.94 39.73 -8.63
C SER A 24 -16.78 39.50 -7.64
N GLY A 25 -17.12 39.22 -6.41
CA GLY A 25 -16.15 38.61 -5.48
C GLY A 25 -15.72 37.30 -6.06
N SER A 26 -14.49 37.23 -6.61
CA SER A 26 -13.85 35.95 -6.90
C SER A 26 -13.71 35.20 -5.59
N ILE A 27 -14.57 34.23 -5.35
CA ILE A 27 -14.32 33.21 -4.36
C ILE A 27 -13.12 32.45 -4.92
N ALA A 28 -11.93 32.74 -4.40
CA ALA A 28 -10.76 31.92 -4.61
C ALA A 28 -11.10 30.56 -3.99
N THR A 29 -11.55 29.62 -4.80
CA THR A 29 -11.55 28.21 -4.42
C THR A 29 -10.10 27.88 -4.18
N ALA A 30 -9.70 27.74 -2.90
CA ALA A 30 -8.43 27.15 -2.57
C ALA A 30 -8.38 25.80 -3.30
N GLN A 31 -7.50 25.69 -4.29
CA GLN A 31 -7.19 24.36 -4.84
C GLN A 31 -6.73 23.52 -3.64
N PRO A 32 -7.23 22.28 -3.48
CA PRO A 32 -6.71 21.40 -2.46
C PRO A 32 -5.19 21.38 -2.63
N SER A 33 -4.46 21.68 -1.55
CA SER A 33 -3.01 21.67 -1.54
C SER A 33 -2.57 20.28 -2.00
N SER A 34 -1.90 20.21 -3.14
CA SER A 34 -1.36 18.95 -3.65
C SER A 34 -0.38 18.42 -2.62
N VAL A 35 -0.62 17.21 -2.11
CA VAL A 35 0.32 16.55 -1.20
C VAL A 35 1.65 16.35 -1.90
N ASP A 36 2.74 16.79 -1.27
CA ASP A 36 4.07 16.50 -1.77
C ASP A 36 4.42 15.01 -1.51
N LEU A 37 4.51 14.23 -2.58
CA LEU A 37 4.88 12.83 -2.55
C LEU A 37 6.39 12.60 -2.74
N THR A 38 7.20 13.66 -2.80
CA THR A 38 8.66 13.52 -2.91
C THR A 38 9.22 12.70 -1.75
N GLY A 39 9.93 11.64 -2.08
CA GLY A 39 10.52 10.72 -1.09
C GLY A 39 9.59 9.63 -0.57
N VAL A 40 8.29 9.68 -0.88
CA VAL A 40 7.31 8.64 -0.49
C VAL A 40 7.60 7.35 -1.25
N ILE A 41 7.51 6.23 -0.56
CA ILE A 41 7.62 4.88 -1.13
C ILE A 41 6.33 4.13 -0.84
N ASP A 42 5.63 3.70 -1.89
CA ASP A 42 4.51 2.76 -1.73
C ASP A 42 5.05 1.33 -1.63
N PHE A 43 5.02 0.80 -0.41
CA PHE A 43 5.61 -0.51 -0.11
C PHE A 43 4.75 -1.70 -0.57
N HIS A 44 3.53 -1.45 -1.08
CA HIS A 44 2.58 -2.50 -1.40
C HIS A 44 1.73 -2.09 -2.61
N ALA A 45 2.28 -2.32 -3.80
CA ALA A 45 1.65 -1.97 -5.06
C ALA A 45 1.34 -3.22 -5.89
N HIS A 46 0.09 -3.40 -6.28
CA HIS A 46 -0.31 -4.45 -7.20
C HIS A 46 -0.39 -3.91 -8.63
N ALA A 47 0.08 -4.70 -9.61
CA ALA A 47 -0.02 -4.40 -11.03
C ALA A 47 -0.08 -5.68 -11.86
N GLY A 48 -0.49 -5.54 -13.13
CA GLY A 48 -0.46 -6.63 -14.10
C GLY A 48 0.92 -6.77 -14.78
N PRO A 49 1.19 -7.94 -15.37
CA PRO A 49 0.27 -9.08 -15.55
C PRO A 49 -0.02 -9.82 -14.24
N ASP A 50 -1.26 -10.25 -14.08
CA ASP A 50 -1.72 -11.01 -12.92
C ASP A 50 -2.82 -11.99 -13.38
N SER A 51 -3.09 -13.05 -12.61
CA SER A 51 -4.22 -13.94 -12.80
C SER A 51 -5.56 -13.32 -12.35
N ARG A 52 -5.53 -12.13 -11.74
CA ARG A 52 -6.69 -11.32 -11.38
C ARG A 52 -6.69 -10.02 -12.19
N PRO A 53 -7.84 -9.43 -12.50
CA PRO A 53 -7.90 -8.13 -13.16
C PRO A 53 -7.15 -7.06 -12.36
N ARG A 54 -6.33 -6.27 -13.07
CA ARG A 54 -5.56 -5.15 -12.50
C ARG A 54 -5.86 -3.88 -13.27
N ALA A 55 -5.85 -2.74 -12.58
CA ALA A 55 -6.09 -1.42 -13.18
C ALA A 55 -4.98 -1.02 -14.15
N PHE A 56 -3.73 -1.37 -13.82
CA PHE A 56 -2.55 -0.97 -14.57
C PHE A 56 -1.58 -2.14 -14.71
N ASN A 57 -0.79 -2.17 -15.77
CA ASN A 57 0.39 -3.04 -15.84
C ASN A 57 1.58 -2.40 -15.09
N ASP A 58 2.67 -3.14 -14.90
CA ASP A 58 3.86 -2.67 -14.15
C ASP A 58 4.43 -1.37 -14.72
N PHE A 59 4.47 -1.22 -16.05
CA PHE A 59 5.03 -0.03 -16.69
C PHE A 59 4.12 1.19 -16.53
N GLU A 60 2.82 0.99 -16.57
CA GLU A 60 1.83 2.05 -16.33
C GLU A 60 1.85 2.46 -14.86
N ALA A 61 1.83 1.50 -13.93
CA ALA A 61 1.94 1.76 -12.50
C ALA A 61 3.21 2.54 -12.15
N ALA A 62 4.37 2.12 -12.70
CA ALA A 62 5.64 2.81 -12.51
C ALA A 62 5.62 4.24 -13.06
N ARG A 63 5.09 4.46 -14.28
CA ARG A 63 4.98 5.81 -14.84
C ARG A 63 4.07 6.72 -14.03
N LEU A 64 2.92 6.23 -13.61
CA LEU A 64 1.98 6.98 -12.78
C LEU A 64 2.59 7.32 -11.42
N ALA A 65 3.25 6.36 -10.75
CA ALA A 65 3.97 6.58 -9.50
C ALA A 65 5.06 7.66 -9.65
N ARG A 66 5.86 7.59 -10.73
CA ARG A 66 6.89 8.61 -11.04
C ARG A 66 6.28 9.98 -11.31
N GLN A 67 5.19 10.06 -12.07
CA GLN A 67 4.47 11.31 -12.36
C GLN A 67 3.88 11.94 -11.10
N ALA A 68 3.40 11.12 -10.16
CA ALA A 68 2.92 11.57 -8.86
C ALA A 68 4.05 12.06 -7.93
N GLY A 69 5.32 11.79 -8.25
CA GLY A 69 6.47 12.22 -7.46
C GLY A 69 6.95 11.22 -6.41
N LEU A 70 6.47 9.97 -6.43
CA LEU A 70 6.95 8.92 -5.55
C LEU A 70 8.45 8.66 -5.76
N ARG A 71 9.16 8.34 -4.67
CA ARG A 71 10.55 7.86 -4.71
C ARG A 71 10.64 6.42 -5.20
N GLY A 72 9.66 5.59 -4.84
CA GLY A 72 9.67 4.18 -5.22
C GLY A 72 8.37 3.45 -4.97
N ILE A 73 8.30 2.24 -5.52
CA ILE A 73 7.21 1.28 -5.33
C ILE A 73 7.77 -0.13 -5.15
N VAL A 74 7.06 -0.96 -4.38
CA VAL A 74 7.33 -2.40 -4.28
C VAL A 74 6.21 -3.15 -4.98
N LEU A 75 6.53 -3.81 -6.09
CA LEU A 75 5.58 -4.61 -6.85
C LEU A 75 5.30 -5.92 -6.12
N LYS A 76 4.05 -6.18 -5.81
CA LYS A 76 3.58 -7.42 -5.19
C LYS A 76 2.65 -8.19 -6.12
N ASN A 77 2.87 -9.50 -6.21
CA ASN A 77 1.95 -10.44 -6.86
C ASN A 77 1.77 -11.66 -5.96
N HIS A 78 0.55 -12.20 -5.92
CA HIS A 78 0.25 -13.36 -5.06
C HIS A 78 0.65 -14.70 -5.68
N PHE A 79 0.92 -14.75 -6.99
CA PHE A 79 1.04 -16.00 -7.75
C PHE A 79 2.39 -16.16 -8.44
N THR A 80 3.11 -15.05 -8.67
CA THR A 80 4.43 -15.05 -9.29
C THR A 80 5.38 -14.16 -8.51
N MET A 81 6.69 -14.32 -8.70
CA MET A 81 7.65 -13.31 -8.25
C MET A 81 7.60 -12.07 -9.17
N THR A 82 8.12 -10.95 -8.69
CA THR A 82 8.10 -9.67 -9.39
C THR A 82 9.48 -9.01 -9.46
N ALA A 83 10.56 -9.74 -9.15
CA ALA A 83 11.93 -9.22 -9.19
C ALA A 83 12.38 -8.89 -10.61
N ASP A 84 12.13 -9.78 -11.56
CA ASP A 84 12.37 -9.62 -13.00
C ASP A 84 11.52 -8.47 -13.59
N ARG A 85 10.24 -8.39 -13.19
CA ARG A 85 9.32 -7.35 -13.63
C ARG A 85 9.76 -5.96 -13.15
N ALA A 86 10.22 -5.86 -11.89
CA ALA A 86 10.78 -4.64 -11.32
C ALA A 86 12.05 -4.19 -12.07
N ALA A 87 12.95 -5.14 -12.38
CA ALA A 87 14.16 -4.86 -13.17
C ALA A 87 13.82 -4.33 -14.57
N LEU A 88 12.85 -4.96 -15.25
CA LEU A 88 12.39 -4.50 -16.57
C LEU A 88 11.73 -3.12 -16.51
N ALA A 89 10.86 -2.87 -15.52
CA ALA A 89 10.18 -1.59 -15.39
C ALA A 89 11.17 -0.43 -15.16
N MET A 90 12.24 -0.66 -14.41
CA MET A 90 13.31 0.33 -14.21
C MET A 90 14.07 0.70 -15.48
N THR A 91 14.11 -0.16 -16.50
CA THR A 91 14.72 0.21 -17.79
C THR A 91 13.91 1.23 -18.58
N LEU A 92 12.64 1.42 -18.23
CA LEU A 92 11.70 2.27 -18.95
C LEU A 92 11.26 3.52 -18.15
N VAL A 93 11.51 3.56 -16.84
CA VAL A 93 11.06 4.66 -15.97
C VAL A 93 12.24 5.15 -15.13
N ASP A 94 12.90 6.19 -15.60
CA ASP A 94 14.01 6.82 -14.90
C ASP A 94 13.53 7.57 -13.64
N GLY A 95 14.36 7.53 -12.58
CA GLY A 95 14.15 8.30 -11.37
C GLY A 95 13.03 7.77 -10.46
N LEU A 96 12.65 6.51 -10.59
CA LEU A 96 11.81 5.77 -9.66
C LEU A 96 12.55 4.50 -9.21
N GLU A 97 12.61 4.25 -7.91
CA GLU A 97 13.07 2.97 -7.37
C GLU A 97 11.94 1.94 -7.44
N ILE A 98 12.18 0.83 -8.15
CA ILE A 98 11.19 -0.24 -8.28
C ILE A 98 11.79 -1.51 -7.71
N PHE A 99 11.09 -2.12 -6.76
CA PHE A 99 11.47 -3.39 -6.14
C PHE A 99 10.44 -4.45 -6.41
N GLY A 100 10.89 -5.67 -6.41
CA GLY A 100 10.07 -6.86 -6.55
C GLY A 100 10.12 -7.74 -5.32
N ALA A 101 9.33 -8.78 -5.37
CA ALA A 101 9.05 -9.64 -4.24
C ALA A 101 8.67 -11.05 -4.68
N VAL A 102 8.55 -11.94 -3.70
CA VAL A 102 7.86 -13.22 -3.83
C VAL A 102 6.90 -13.40 -2.66
N ALA A 103 5.68 -13.87 -2.95
CA ALA A 103 4.72 -14.31 -1.94
C ALA A 103 4.71 -15.85 -1.94
N LEU A 104 4.99 -16.46 -0.78
CA LEU A 104 5.17 -17.90 -0.62
C LEU A 104 3.84 -18.66 -0.59
N ASN A 105 3.00 -18.35 -1.59
CA ASN A 105 1.76 -19.06 -1.85
C ASN A 105 2.00 -20.36 -2.63
N ARG A 106 0.98 -21.19 -2.76
CA ARG A 106 1.03 -22.48 -3.47
C ARG A 106 1.52 -22.38 -4.91
N ALA A 107 1.22 -21.27 -5.58
CA ALA A 107 1.61 -21.05 -6.98
C ALA A 107 3.14 -21.03 -7.19
N VAL A 108 3.91 -20.67 -6.15
CA VAL A 108 5.40 -20.69 -6.18
C VAL A 108 5.96 -21.88 -5.38
N GLY A 109 5.13 -22.84 -5.02
CA GLY A 109 5.53 -24.05 -4.28
C GLY A 109 5.37 -23.96 -2.76
N GLY A 110 4.64 -22.95 -2.25
CA GLY A 110 4.43 -22.75 -0.79
C GLY A 110 5.68 -22.16 -0.14
N ILE A 111 6.05 -22.68 1.04
CA ILE A 111 7.30 -22.31 1.74
C ILE A 111 8.47 -22.92 0.96
N ASN A 112 8.90 -22.20 -0.05
CA ASN A 112 9.89 -22.66 -1.03
C ASN A 112 11.18 -21.83 -0.96
N PRO A 113 12.25 -22.31 -0.29
CA PRO A 113 13.54 -21.62 -0.24
C PRO A 113 14.13 -21.35 -1.64
N GLU A 114 13.90 -22.26 -2.61
CA GLU A 114 14.42 -22.08 -3.96
C GLU A 114 13.79 -20.89 -4.68
N ALA A 115 12.50 -20.60 -4.45
CA ALA A 115 11.87 -19.40 -4.99
C ALA A 115 12.53 -18.11 -4.47
N VAL A 116 12.99 -18.10 -3.20
CA VAL A 116 13.73 -16.98 -2.62
C VAL A 116 15.12 -16.86 -3.25
N ARG A 117 15.87 -17.97 -3.41
CA ARG A 117 17.18 -17.96 -4.08
C ARG A 117 17.08 -17.41 -5.50
N GLN A 118 16.11 -17.87 -6.26
CA GLN A 118 15.90 -17.41 -7.62
C GLN A 118 15.52 -15.93 -7.68
N MET A 119 14.66 -15.45 -6.76
CA MET A 119 14.31 -14.04 -6.67
C MET A 119 15.54 -13.16 -6.43
N VAL A 120 16.46 -13.58 -5.59
CA VAL A 120 17.70 -12.83 -5.30
C VAL A 120 18.67 -12.89 -6.48
N ALA A 121 18.70 -13.99 -7.20
CA ALA A 121 19.62 -14.22 -8.32
C ALA A 121 19.25 -13.46 -9.60
N PHE A 122 18.03 -12.90 -9.70
CA PHE A 122 17.64 -12.12 -10.88
C PHE A 122 18.54 -10.88 -11.06
N ASP A 123 18.91 -10.63 -12.31
CA ASP A 123 19.68 -9.45 -12.71
C ASP A 123 19.06 -8.15 -12.22
N GLY A 124 19.91 -7.19 -11.83
CA GLY A 124 19.49 -5.88 -11.36
C GLY A 124 19.23 -5.80 -9.86
N GLY A 125 19.20 -6.92 -9.12
CA GLY A 125 19.11 -6.97 -7.66
C GLY A 125 17.84 -6.32 -7.09
N ARG A 126 16.71 -6.49 -7.79
CA ARG A 126 15.43 -5.84 -7.41
C ARG A 126 14.53 -6.68 -6.52
N GLY A 127 14.80 -7.96 -6.32
CA GLY A 127 14.09 -8.80 -5.36
C GLY A 127 14.46 -8.38 -3.94
N ARG A 128 13.51 -7.82 -3.17
CA ARG A 128 13.77 -7.28 -1.82
C ARG A 128 12.84 -7.80 -0.75
N VAL A 129 11.66 -8.27 -1.09
CA VAL A 129 10.64 -8.62 -0.10
C VAL A 129 10.20 -10.07 -0.28
N VAL A 130 10.18 -10.81 0.81
CA VAL A 130 9.60 -12.16 0.89
C VAL A 130 8.36 -12.08 1.77
N TRP A 131 7.18 -12.19 1.16
CA TRP A 131 5.95 -12.36 1.91
C TRP A 131 5.74 -13.82 2.26
N LEU A 132 5.43 -14.10 3.52
CA LEU A 132 4.82 -15.36 3.92
C LEU A 132 3.48 -15.52 3.18
N PRO A 133 2.86 -16.71 3.21
CA PRO A 133 1.62 -16.95 2.48
C PRO A 133 0.58 -15.86 2.72
N THR A 134 -0.10 -15.49 1.64
CA THR A 134 -1.16 -14.48 1.64
C THR A 134 -2.52 -15.14 1.46
N PHE A 135 -3.05 -15.20 0.24
CA PHE A 135 -4.34 -15.85 -0.02
C PHE A 135 -4.37 -17.35 0.29
N ASP A 136 -3.21 -18.00 0.28
CA ASP A 136 -3.07 -19.40 0.68
C ASP A 136 -2.63 -19.58 2.15
N ALA A 137 -2.57 -18.52 2.97
CA ALA A 137 -2.24 -18.66 4.38
C ALA A 137 -3.33 -19.46 5.11
N GLU A 138 -2.92 -20.39 6.00
CA GLU A 138 -3.85 -21.23 6.79
C GLU A 138 -4.88 -20.37 7.52
N PHE A 139 -4.44 -19.30 8.17
CA PHE A 139 -5.31 -18.37 8.88
C PHE A 139 -6.34 -17.71 7.95
N TYR A 140 -5.89 -17.21 6.79
CA TYR A 140 -6.76 -16.55 5.82
C TYR A 140 -7.83 -17.49 5.26
N VAL A 141 -7.42 -18.68 4.79
CA VAL A 141 -8.31 -19.69 4.21
C VAL A 141 -9.31 -20.20 5.24
N THR A 142 -8.85 -20.48 6.45
CA THR A 142 -9.70 -21.00 7.54
C THR A 142 -10.74 -19.94 7.97
N ARG A 143 -10.33 -18.69 8.12
CA ARG A 143 -11.20 -17.57 8.49
C ARG A 143 -12.28 -17.30 7.43
N ALA A 144 -11.92 -17.44 6.15
CA ALA A 144 -12.87 -17.27 5.04
C ALA A 144 -13.88 -18.41 4.93
N GLY A 145 -13.74 -19.48 5.71
CA GLY A 145 -14.59 -20.68 5.63
C GLY A 145 -14.46 -21.42 4.29
N GLN A 146 -13.39 -21.17 3.55
CA GLN A 146 -13.09 -21.82 2.29
C GLN A 146 -12.46 -23.18 2.57
N GLY A 147 -12.95 -24.22 1.91
CA GLY A 147 -12.37 -25.58 1.98
C GLY A 147 -11.11 -25.74 1.12
N ASP A 148 -10.49 -24.64 0.71
CA ASP A 148 -9.34 -24.64 -0.19
C ASP A 148 -8.07 -25.13 0.51
N PRO A 149 -7.16 -25.75 -0.24
CA PRO A 149 -5.85 -26.10 0.29
C PRO A 149 -5.07 -24.83 0.67
N PHE A 150 -4.38 -24.86 1.79
CA PHE A 150 -3.57 -23.76 2.30
C PHE A 150 -2.10 -24.15 2.47
N VAL A 151 -1.25 -23.15 2.71
CA VAL A 151 0.16 -23.31 3.05
C VAL A 151 0.31 -23.10 4.55
N ARG A 152 0.82 -24.14 5.24
CA ARG A 152 1.09 -24.10 6.68
C ARG A 152 2.49 -23.56 6.92
N ILE A 153 2.60 -22.62 7.86
CA ILE A 153 3.88 -22.04 8.30
C ILE A 153 4.31 -22.55 9.66
N MET A 154 3.36 -23.01 10.47
CA MET A 154 3.60 -23.58 11.80
C MET A 154 3.00 -24.97 11.89
N GLU A 155 3.67 -25.89 12.58
CA GLU A 155 3.16 -27.22 12.90
C GLU A 155 3.47 -27.55 14.36
N ASN A 156 2.43 -27.88 15.12
CA ASN A 156 2.55 -28.18 16.57
C ASN A 156 3.30 -27.08 17.36
N GLY A 157 3.07 -25.81 17.02
CA GLY A 157 3.68 -24.66 17.70
C GLY A 157 5.11 -24.35 17.28
N THR A 158 5.65 -25.04 16.25
CA THR A 158 6.99 -24.80 15.70
C THR A 158 6.92 -24.45 14.22
N PRO A 159 7.83 -23.59 13.71
CA PRO A 159 7.91 -23.32 12.27
C PRO A 159 8.22 -24.59 11.49
N VAL A 160 7.62 -24.74 10.30
CA VAL A 160 8.00 -25.83 9.40
C VAL A 160 9.48 -25.68 8.99
N PRO A 161 10.24 -26.78 8.81
CA PRO A 161 11.69 -26.71 8.55
C PRO A 161 12.09 -25.81 7.39
N ALA A 162 11.32 -25.82 6.28
CA ALA A 162 11.57 -24.98 5.12
C ALA A 162 11.45 -23.47 5.45
N LEU A 163 10.64 -23.07 6.44
CA LEU A 163 10.52 -21.68 6.87
C LEU A 163 11.79 -21.16 7.56
N LEU A 164 12.46 -22.02 8.33
CA LEU A 164 13.74 -21.68 8.98
C LEU A 164 14.82 -21.42 7.91
N GLU A 165 14.83 -22.22 6.85
CA GLU A 165 15.73 -22.01 5.72
C GLU A 165 15.40 -20.70 4.96
N VAL A 166 14.12 -20.39 4.77
CA VAL A 166 13.69 -19.09 4.20
C VAL A 166 14.17 -17.94 5.09
N PHE A 167 14.05 -18.02 6.41
CA PHE A 167 14.55 -16.96 7.30
C PHE A 167 16.07 -16.80 7.22
N SER A 168 16.82 -17.90 7.10
CA SER A 168 18.28 -17.84 6.92
C SER A 168 18.65 -17.13 5.61
N LEU A 169 17.96 -17.42 4.50
CA LEU A 169 18.16 -16.72 3.23
C LEU A 169 17.77 -15.22 3.30
N ILE A 170 16.69 -14.89 3.99
CA ILE A 170 16.28 -13.51 4.20
C ILE A 170 17.37 -12.74 4.97
N ALA A 171 17.95 -13.35 6.00
CA ALA A 171 19.02 -12.75 6.79
C ALA A 171 20.30 -12.60 5.98
N GLU A 172 20.73 -13.66 5.25
CA GLU A 172 21.94 -13.68 4.41
C GLU A 172 21.93 -12.58 3.35
N HIS A 173 20.77 -12.34 2.73
CA HIS A 173 20.63 -11.38 1.64
C HIS A 173 20.01 -10.05 2.06
N GLU A 174 19.89 -9.81 3.37
CA GLU A 174 19.32 -8.58 3.95
C GLU A 174 17.96 -8.19 3.37
N LEU A 175 17.11 -9.21 3.11
CA LEU A 175 15.77 -9.02 2.57
C LEU A 175 14.78 -8.57 3.66
N VAL A 176 13.61 -8.15 3.24
CA VAL A 176 12.48 -7.88 4.13
C VAL A 176 11.63 -9.13 4.27
N LEU A 177 11.45 -9.58 5.51
CA LEU A 177 10.43 -10.58 5.86
C LEU A 177 9.09 -9.86 6.08
N ALA A 178 8.13 -10.09 5.19
CA ALA A 178 6.76 -9.61 5.37
C ALA A 178 5.85 -10.79 5.80
N MET A 179 5.08 -10.62 6.87
CA MET A 179 4.34 -11.69 7.54
C MET A 179 3.11 -12.21 6.78
N GLY A 180 2.82 -11.64 5.61
CA GLY A 180 1.70 -12.07 4.77
C GLY A 180 0.35 -11.98 5.49
N HIS A 181 -0.49 -12.99 5.32
CA HIS A 181 -1.79 -13.07 6.00
C HIS A 181 -1.76 -14.08 7.17
N SER A 182 -0.63 -14.13 7.86
CA SER A 182 -0.48 -14.94 9.08
C SER A 182 -1.32 -14.38 10.23
N SER A 183 -1.79 -15.23 11.12
CA SER A 183 -2.48 -14.78 12.34
C SER A 183 -1.56 -13.96 13.23
N PRO A 184 -2.09 -13.00 14.02
CA PRO A 184 -1.28 -12.26 15.00
C PRO A 184 -0.54 -13.15 16.00
N GLN A 185 -1.10 -14.32 16.31
CA GLN A 185 -0.47 -15.31 17.18
C GLN A 185 0.76 -15.92 16.52
N GLU A 186 0.66 -16.34 15.26
CA GLU A 186 1.80 -16.87 14.49
C GLU A 186 2.88 -15.80 14.33
N VAL A 187 2.49 -14.56 13.99
CA VAL A 187 3.40 -13.42 13.88
C VAL A 187 4.22 -13.23 15.15
N LEU A 188 3.58 -13.21 16.32
CA LEU A 188 4.24 -13.04 17.61
C LEU A 188 5.15 -14.22 18.00
N LEU A 189 4.88 -15.42 17.50
CA LEU A 189 5.77 -16.58 17.68
C LEU A 189 6.96 -16.54 16.71
N LEU A 190 6.74 -16.10 15.47
CA LEU A 190 7.75 -16.10 14.41
C LEU A 190 8.77 -14.96 14.54
N ILE A 191 8.38 -13.77 15.02
CA ILE A 191 9.28 -12.62 15.17
C ILE A 191 10.57 -13.00 15.91
N PRO A 192 10.54 -13.52 17.15
CA PRO A 192 11.78 -13.83 17.86
C PRO A 192 12.60 -14.93 17.17
N ILE A 193 11.95 -15.89 16.50
CA ILE A 193 12.65 -16.96 15.76
C ILE A 193 13.39 -16.36 14.56
N ALA A 194 12.73 -15.51 13.77
CA ALA A 194 13.34 -14.83 12.62
C ALA A 194 14.52 -13.93 13.07
N GLN A 195 14.32 -13.15 14.13
CA GLN A 195 15.37 -12.28 14.70
C GLN A 195 16.58 -13.10 15.20
N ASN A 196 16.36 -14.23 15.85
CA ASN A 196 17.44 -15.12 16.29
C ASN A 196 18.23 -15.74 15.13
N LEU A 197 17.62 -15.86 13.94
CA LEU A 197 18.27 -16.27 12.69
C LEU A 197 18.92 -15.10 11.93
N GLY A 198 18.88 -13.88 12.48
CA GLY A 198 19.52 -12.70 11.91
C GLY A 198 18.63 -11.85 11.01
N VAL A 199 17.33 -12.14 10.91
CA VAL A 199 16.39 -11.30 10.16
C VAL A 199 16.19 -9.96 10.89
N SER A 200 16.66 -8.88 10.30
CA SER A 200 16.62 -7.53 10.89
C SER A 200 15.47 -6.67 10.37
N ARG A 201 14.92 -6.99 9.21
CA ARG A 201 13.89 -6.20 8.51
C ARG A 201 12.58 -6.99 8.46
N ILE A 202 11.67 -6.68 9.39
CA ILE A 202 10.40 -7.42 9.52
C ILE A 202 9.23 -6.45 9.36
N LEU A 203 8.31 -6.80 8.47
CA LEU A 203 7.06 -6.09 8.21
C LEU A 203 5.87 -6.98 8.58
N VAL A 204 4.99 -6.48 9.44
CA VAL A 204 3.69 -7.13 9.70
C VAL A 204 2.68 -6.56 8.72
N THR A 205 2.32 -7.35 7.72
CA THR A 205 1.41 -6.97 6.63
C THR A 205 -0.01 -6.82 7.13
N HIS A 206 -0.70 -5.73 6.76
CA HIS A 206 -2.12 -5.49 7.06
C HIS A 206 -2.49 -5.74 8.53
N VAL A 207 -1.78 -5.13 9.47
CA VAL A 207 -1.91 -5.48 10.89
C VAL A 207 -3.37 -5.45 11.40
N PHE A 208 -4.19 -4.53 10.90
CA PHE A 208 -5.63 -4.48 11.18
C PHE A 208 -6.43 -5.52 10.38
N GLY A 209 -6.06 -5.76 9.13
CA GLY A 209 -6.67 -6.77 8.27
C GLY A 209 -6.52 -8.21 8.79
N GLN A 210 -5.55 -8.45 9.69
CA GLN A 210 -5.34 -9.72 10.37
C GLN A 210 -5.96 -9.74 11.79
N ASP A 211 -6.80 -8.77 12.14
CA ASP A 211 -7.49 -8.65 13.44
C ASP A 211 -6.54 -8.61 14.65
N ALA A 212 -5.38 -7.97 14.50
CA ALA A 212 -4.46 -7.81 15.62
C ALA A 212 -5.07 -6.91 16.71
N THR A 213 -5.11 -7.40 17.94
CA THR A 213 -5.56 -6.59 19.08
C THR A 213 -4.53 -5.51 19.43
N PRO A 214 -4.93 -4.42 20.12
CA PRO A 214 -4.00 -3.40 20.58
C PRO A 214 -2.83 -3.96 21.41
N GLN A 215 -3.08 -4.97 22.26
CA GLN A 215 -2.04 -5.62 23.04
C GLN A 215 -1.06 -6.43 22.18
N GLN A 216 -1.55 -7.04 21.10
CA GLN A 216 -0.68 -7.74 20.15
C GLN A 216 0.18 -6.75 19.35
N MET A 217 -0.41 -5.64 18.87
CA MET A 217 0.34 -4.57 18.21
C MET A 217 1.40 -3.95 19.13
N GLN A 218 1.08 -3.73 20.41
CA GLN A 218 2.07 -3.28 21.40
C GLN A 218 3.25 -4.25 21.55
N ARG A 219 2.99 -5.56 21.55
CA ARG A 219 4.04 -6.59 21.60
C ARG A 219 4.89 -6.61 20.31
N MET A 220 4.27 -6.41 19.15
CA MET A 220 4.97 -6.28 17.86
C MET A 220 5.85 -5.04 17.85
N ALA A 221 5.33 -3.88 18.30
CA ALA A 221 6.09 -2.65 18.44
C ALA A 221 7.29 -2.83 19.39
N ALA A 222 7.09 -3.44 20.56
CA ALA A 222 8.16 -3.74 21.52
C ALA A 222 9.23 -4.68 20.96
N ALA A 223 8.89 -5.53 19.99
CA ALA A 223 9.84 -6.39 19.28
C ALA A 223 10.61 -5.64 18.16
N GLY A 224 10.33 -4.35 17.93
CA GLY A 224 11.04 -3.51 16.97
C GLY A 224 10.68 -3.78 15.51
N VAL A 225 9.54 -4.41 15.23
CA VAL A 225 9.08 -4.64 13.86
C VAL A 225 8.21 -3.50 13.37
N ILE A 226 8.12 -3.34 12.04
CA ILE A 226 7.25 -2.35 11.40
C ILE A 226 5.90 -3.00 11.08
N MET A 227 4.82 -2.29 11.35
CA MET A 227 3.45 -2.70 11.04
C MET A 227 2.91 -1.90 9.87
N GLU A 228 2.27 -2.55 8.91
CA GLU A 228 1.70 -1.91 7.74
C GLU A 228 0.27 -1.45 8.00
N LEU A 229 0.01 -0.18 7.68
CA LEU A 229 -1.31 0.42 7.55
C LEU A 229 -1.57 0.64 6.06
N ASP A 230 -2.60 0.04 5.51
CA ASP A 230 -2.90 0.13 4.08
C ASP A 230 -4.13 1.00 3.79
N TRP A 231 -4.06 1.74 2.67
CA TRP A 231 -5.16 2.59 2.25
C TRP A 231 -6.37 1.80 1.78
N LEU A 232 -6.15 0.62 1.18
CA LEU A 232 -7.24 -0.21 0.66
C LEU A 232 -8.24 -0.59 1.75
N ALA A 233 -7.78 -0.88 2.97
CA ALA A 233 -8.68 -1.21 4.09
C ALA A 233 -9.59 -0.04 4.47
N VAL A 234 -9.08 1.19 4.43
CA VAL A 234 -9.89 2.41 4.66
C VAL A 234 -10.80 2.69 3.46
N TYR A 235 -10.27 2.60 2.25
CA TYR A 235 -11.00 2.84 1.01
C TYR A 235 -12.21 1.92 0.85
N THR A 236 -12.09 0.67 1.28
CA THR A 236 -13.19 -0.31 1.27
C THR A 236 -14.08 -0.26 2.50
N GLY A 237 -13.75 0.56 3.51
CA GLY A 237 -14.50 0.69 4.75
C GLY A 237 -14.30 -0.48 5.73
N ALA A 238 -13.27 -1.31 5.52
CA ALA A 238 -12.93 -2.38 6.45
C ALA A 238 -12.28 -1.87 7.74
N VAL A 239 -11.60 -0.73 7.67
CA VAL A 239 -10.96 -0.02 8.80
C VAL A 239 -11.27 1.47 8.65
N THR A 240 -11.31 2.19 9.74
CA THR A 240 -11.47 3.65 9.75
C THR A 240 -10.14 4.38 9.93
N ILE A 241 -10.05 5.61 9.46
CA ILE A 241 -8.86 6.47 9.72
C ILE A 241 -8.66 6.66 11.23
N ASP A 242 -9.73 6.81 12.01
CA ASP A 242 -9.66 7.02 13.46
C ASP A 242 -8.98 5.83 14.17
N GLU A 243 -9.21 4.60 13.73
CA GLU A 243 -8.53 3.41 14.27
C GLU A 243 -7.02 3.47 14.03
N TYR A 244 -6.59 3.89 12.83
CA TYR A 244 -5.18 4.10 12.53
C TYR A 244 -4.58 5.23 13.36
N VAL A 245 -5.28 6.36 13.50
CA VAL A 245 -4.84 7.50 14.32
C VAL A 245 -4.65 7.10 15.78
N VAL A 246 -5.58 6.31 16.34
CA VAL A 246 -5.46 5.78 17.70
C VAL A 246 -4.21 4.91 17.85
N ALA A 247 -3.96 3.99 16.92
CA ALA A 247 -2.79 3.12 16.97
C ALA A 247 -1.48 3.92 16.84
N ILE A 248 -1.39 4.84 15.87
CA ILE A 248 -0.22 5.72 15.67
C ILE A 248 0.06 6.57 16.90
N THR A 249 -0.98 7.12 17.52
CA THR A 249 -0.86 7.97 18.72
C THR A 249 -0.40 7.17 19.94
N GLN A 250 -0.88 5.93 20.09
CA GLN A 250 -0.57 5.10 21.24
C GLN A 250 0.80 4.42 21.16
N LEU A 251 1.22 4.02 19.96
CA LEU A 251 2.42 3.22 19.77
C LEU A 251 3.60 4.02 19.21
N GLY A 252 3.35 5.13 18.52
CA GLY A 252 4.37 5.93 17.84
C GLY A 252 4.46 5.61 16.34
N ALA A 253 4.64 6.65 15.52
CA ALA A 253 4.74 6.55 14.06
C ALA A 253 5.94 5.71 13.60
N GLU A 254 6.99 5.60 14.42
CA GLU A 254 8.19 4.81 14.17
C GLU A 254 7.93 3.31 14.02
N HIS A 255 6.79 2.84 14.51
CA HIS A 255 6.39 1.43 14.42
C HIS A 255 5.50 1.13 13.21
N PHE A 256 5.21 2.12 12.38
CA PHE A 256 4.30 1.93 11.24
C PHE A 256 4.93 2.36 9.92
N LEU A 257 4.50 1.73 8.83
CA LEU A 257 4.56 2.30 7.50
C LEU A 257 3.16 2.40 6.92
N ILE A 258 2.98 3.30 5.94
CA ILE A 258 1.76 3.42 5.15
C ILE A 258 2.01 2.99 3.72
N SER A 259 1.04 2.29 3.13
CA SER A 259 1.05 1.79 1.76
C SER A 259 -0.33 1.93 1.11
N SER A 260 -0.40 1.80 -0.21
CA SER A 260 -1.70 1.86 -0.88
C SER A 260 -2.46 0.54 -0.85
N ASP A 261 -1.77 -0.58 -1.07
CA ASP A 261 -2.35 -1.88 -1.45
C ASP A 261 -3.28 -1.77 -2.67
N PHE A 262 -3.06 -0.76 -3.51
CA PHE A 262 -3.84 -0.52 -4.71
C PHE A 262 -3.33 -1.32 -5.92
N GLY A 263 -4.14 -1.29 -7.00
CA GLY A 263 -3.91 -1.99 -8.25
C GLY A 263 -5.05 -2.91 -8.66
N GLN A 264 -6.10 -3.04 -7.84
CA GLN A 264 -7.34 -3.74 -8.22
C GLN A 264 -8.03 -2.93 -9.34
N ALA A 265 -8.78 -3.62 -10.22
CA ALA A 265 -9.27 -3.07 -11.49
C ALA A 265 -10.02 -1.72 -11.39
N ASP A 266 -10.75 -1.53 -10.29
CA ASP A 266 -11.61 -0.35 -10.09
C ASP A 266 -10.97 0.71 -9.18
N ASN A 267 -9.73 0.49 -8.70
CA ASN A 267 -9.05 1.44 -7.82
C ASN A 267 -8.31 2.52 -8.62
N PRO A 268 -8.15 3.71 -8.02
CA PRO A 268 -7.23 4.74 -8.53
C PRO A 268 -5.79 4.23 -8.62
N ASP A 269 -4.91 5.03 -9.23
CA ASP A 269 -3.48 4.74 -9.25
C ASP A 269 -2.84 4.89 -7.84
N HIS A 270 -1.67 4.30 -7.69
CA HIS A 270 -0.94 4.24 -6.41
C HIS A 270 -0.59 5.62 -5.86
N GLY A 271 -0.20 6.57 -6.72
CA GLY A 271 0.10 7.94 -6.33
C GLY A 271 -1.12 8.66 -5.77
N THR A 272 -2.26 8.53 -6.44
CA THR A 272 -3.56 9.04 -5.97
C THR A 272 -3.95 8.40 -4.63
N GLY A 273 -3.77 7.08 -4.49
CA GLY A 273 -4.03 6.35 -3.25
C GLY A 273 -3.18 6.90 -2.09
N MET A 274 -1.86 6.99 -2.28
CA MET A 274 -0.94 7.50 -1.26
C MET A 274 -1.22 8.96 -0.89
N ALA A 275 -1.51 9.83 -1.88
CA ALA A 275 -1.86 11.23 -1.61
C ALA A 275 -3.14 11.34 -0.77
N THR A 276 -4.18 10.58 -1.12
CA THR A 276 -5.45 10.58 -0.39
C THR A 276 -5.27 10.04 1.03
N PHE A 277 -4.49 9.00 1.20
CA PHE A 277 -4.21 8.44 2.52
C PHE A 277 -3.47 9.44 3.41
N ILE A 278 -2.42 10.10 2.89
CA ILE A 278 -1.66 11.11 3.62
C ILE A 278 -2.58 12.27 4.03
N LEU A 279 -3.43 12.78 3.13
CA LEU A 279 -4.40 13.83 3.44
C LEU A 279 -5.35 13.40 4.56
N ALA A 280 -5.93 12.21 4.46
CA ALA A 280 -6.85 11.70 5.47
C ALA A 280 -6.22 11.60 6.86
N LEU A 281 -4.96 11.16 6.94
CA LEU A 281 -4.21 11.11 8.20
C LEU A 281 -3.90 12.52 8.73
N GLN A 282 -3.54 13.47 7.87
CA GLN A 282 -3.29 14.87 8.24
C GLN A 282 -4.56 15.56 8.75
N ASP A 283 -5.68 15.39 8.06
CA ASP A 283 -6.97 15.93 8.46
C ASP A 283 -7.43 15.36 9.82
N ALA A 284 -7.04 14.12 10.12
CA ALA A 284 -7.27 13.47 11.41
C ALA A 284 -6.20 13.78 12.47
N GLY A 285 -5.28 14.71 12.20
CA GLY A 285 -4.34 15.26 13.19
C GLY A 285 -2.95 14.62 13.23
N ILE A 286 -2.62 13.70 12.32
CA ILE A 286 -1.27 13.16 12.21
C ILE A 286 -0.33 14.23 11.61
N SER A 287 0.73 14.54 12.30
CA SER A 287 1.68 15.58 11.90
C SER A 287 2.50 15.19 10.66
N GLN A 288 2.99 16.19 9.92
CA GLN A 288 3.88 15.97 8.77
C GLN A 288 5.15 15.19 9.16
N SER A 289 5.67 15.37 10.38
CA SER A 289 6.83 14.62 10.86
C SER A 289 6.52 13.13 11.03
N GLN A 290 5.35 12.77 11.54
CA GLN A 290 4.90 11.38 11.63
C GLN A 290 4.66 10.77 10.25
N ILE A 291 4.03 11.51 9.33
CA ILE A 291 3.90 11.09 7.92
C ILE A 291 5.27 10.82 7.30
N ASN A 292 6.25 11.70 7.51
CA ASN A 292 7.61 11.50 6.97
C ASN A 292 8.27 10.22 7.49
N VAL A 293 8.01 9.86 8.75
CA VAL A 293 8.48 8.59 9.31
C VAL A 293 7.81 7.42 8.59
N MET A 294 6.48 7.41 8.50
CA MET A 294 5.71 6.27 7.99
C MET A 294 5.77 6.10 6.46
N ALA A 295 5.79 7.20 5.71
CA ALA A 295 5.72 7.17 4.25
C ALA A 295 7.10 7.20 3.56
N ARG A 296 8.15 7.64 4.27
CA ARG A 296 9.48 7.88 3.69
C ARG A 296 10.58 7.10 4.40
N ARG A 297 10.77 7.34 5.71
CA ARG A 297 11.90 6.78 6.46
C ARG A 297 11.78 5.27 6.68
N ASN A 298 10.65 4.81 7.21
CA ASN A 298 10.47 3.39 7.52
C ASN A 298 10.50 2.49 6.28
N PRO A 299 9.78 2.81 5.16
CA PRO A 299 9.89 1.99 3.96
C PRO A 299 11.30 2.06 3.34
N ALA A 300 12.00 3.22 3.37
CA ALA A 300 13.37 3.33 2.88
C ALA A 300 14.33 2.46 3.72
N MET A 301 14.24 2.52 5.05
CA MET A 301 15.02 1.68 5.97
C MET A 301 14.81 0.18 5.71
N LEU A 302 13.56 -0.26 5.54
CA LEU A 302 13.28 -1.67 5.22
C LEU A 302 13.92 -2.10 3.90
N LEU A 303 13.94 -1.22 2.89
CA LEU A 303 14.53 -1.51 1.57
C LEU A 303 16.04 -1.31 1.51
N GLY A 304 16.67 -0.78 2.58
CA GLY A 304 18.09 -0.46 2.59
C GLY A 304 18.43 0.75 1.71
N LEU A 305 17.53 1.71 1.65
CA LEU A 305 17.70 2.98 0.94
C LEU A 305 17.96 4.09 1.96
N ASP A 306 19.19 4.47 2.16
CA ASP A 306 19.62 5.60 3.02
C ASP A 306 19.41 6.96 2.34
#